data_de81db884fbccba51739113359fb1f9e
#
_entry.id   de81db884fbccba51739113359fb1f9e
#
_cell.length_a   1.000
_cell.length_b   1.000
_cell.length_c   1.000
_cell.angle_alpha   90.00
_cell.angle_beta   90.00
_cell.angle_gamma   90.00
#
_symmetry.space_group_name_H-M   'P 1'
#
loop_
_entity.id
_entity.type
_entity.pdbx_description
1 polymer ?
#
loop_
_entity_poly.entity_id
_entity_poly.type
_entity_poly.pdbx_seq_one_letter_code
_entity_poly.pdbx_strand_id
1 'polypeptide(L)'
;MKTFVRLIRRYVLAAVGIVLLLLFSGVAVLGWLGWQEGCSLPQREYSSGEIADSMVETAEGLAFGAERTPQEWMNGYEWAMVLDDVGNIRWSYGLPQELNHAYTPGDIAKFSRWYLADYPVFCWTEPYGLFVIGLPKGSLWKYSIYSSPDFALSIVRVLPAAALGMLLLGLALCFWLSWRGAKRLETVANGLEALAQGQTVRLSTDGFAGELAEKLNQTGAQLQAKNEMLSRRDNARTQWIAGVSHDVRTPLALILGWAEQLEQDALLPDSSRQKATGIRTQCEKLRTLIDDLNLTSKLEYGAQPLRRKDLRAGPLFRQLVAQFCESPLAERCEITLEQEEPAEQTVLSVDEALLARLLENLMNNSVRHNPKPVNITVHTRQVGERFCLTVADDGIGYPAAVLVALNAAEPAENAPHILGLYVVQQIAAAHGGTAVFGQNIPSGAKATVWLPVK
;
A
#
# COMPACT_ATOMS: atom_id res chain seq x y z
N MET A 1 -6.17 1.53 5.48
CA MET A 1 -7.15 2.51 5.95
C MET A 1 -6.56 3.78 6.58
N LYS A 2 -5.72 3.74 7.63
CA LYS A 2 -5.15 4.95 8.29
C LYS A 2 -4.29 5.85 7.39
N THR A 3 -3.57 5.31 6.43
CA THR A 3 -2.70 6.07 5.49
C THR A 3 -3.54 6.82 4.46
N PHE A 4 -4.63 6.22 4.02
CA PHE A 4 -5.58 6.75 3.05
C PHE A 4 -6.38 7.94 3.62
N VAL A 5 -6.87 7.82 4.85
CA VAL A 5 -7.54 8.92 5.56
C VAL A 5 -6.59 10.11 5.76
N ARG A 6 -5.30 9.87 6.02
CA ARG A 6 -4.27 10.91 6.10
C ARG A 6 -4.05 11.63 4.76
N LEU A 7 -4.06 10.90 3.65
CA LEU A 7 -3.91 11.47 2.31
C LEU A 7 -5.11 12.38 1.96
N ILE A 8 -6.35 11.89 2.15
CA ILE A 8 -7.57 12.68 1.93
C ILE A 8 -7.53 13.95 2.78
N ARG A 9 -7.22 13.84 4.07
CA ARG A 9 -7.13 15.01 4.95
C ARG A 9 -6.12 16.04 4.46
N ARG A 10 -4.96 15.62 3.91
CA ARG A 10 -3.96 16.53 3.34
C ARG A 10 -4.47 17.23 2.08
N TYR A 11 -5.16 16.52 1.17
CA TYR A 11 -5.74 17.15 -0.03
C TYR A 11 -6.87 18.11 0.31
N VAL A 12 -7.76 17.76 1.23
CA VAL A 12 -8.81 18.67 1.71
C VAL A 12 -8.21 19.91 2.36
N LEU A 13 -7.21 19.76 3.24
CA LEU A 13 -6.51 20.88 3.86
C LEU A 13 -5.80 21.76 2.83
N ALA A 14 -5.17 21.17 1.81
CA ALA A 14 -4.52 21.94 0.74
C ALA A 14 -5.55 22.70 -0.09
N ALA A 15 -6.69 22.11 -0.45
CA ALA A 15 -7.78 22.75 -1.18
C ALA A 15 -8.38 23.91 -0.38
N VAL A 16 -8.62 23.71 0.92
CA VAL A 16 -9.06 24.78 1.84
C VAL A 16 -8.02 25.91 1.90
N GLY A 17 -6.74 25.55 2.01
CA GLY A 17 -5.63 26.52 2.02
C GLY A 17 -5.59 27.37 0.74
N ILE A 18 -5.76 26.75 -0.44
CA ILE A 18 -5.81 27.45 -1.72
C ILE A 18 -7.01 28.42 -1.79
N VAL A 19 -8.20 27.98 -1.38
CA VAL A 19 -9.40 28.84 -1.37
C VAL A 19 -9.22 30.02 -0.42
N LEU A 20 -8.68 29.80 0.78
CA LEU A 20 -8.38 30.88 1.73
C LEU A 20 -7.32 31.85 1.19
N LEU A 21 -6.29 31.33 0.52
CA LEU A 21 -5.23 32.14 -0.10
C LEU A 21 -5.80 33.02 -1.23
N LEU A 22 -6.69 32.48 -2.07
CA LEU A 22 -7.38 33.24 -3.11
C LEU A 22 -8.28 34.35 -2.54
N LEU A 23 -9.03 34.05 -1.47
CA LEU A 23 -9.84 35.05 -0.77
C LEU A 23 -8.95 36.16 -0.15
N PHE A 24 -7.90 35.74 0.53
CA PHE A 24 -6.95 36.72 1.14
C PHE A 24 -6.24 37.57 0.08
N SER A 25 -5.81 36.96 -1.04
CA SER A 25 -5.20 37.72 -2.15
C SER A 25 -6.19 38.70 -2.78
N GLY A 26 -7.48 38.32 -2.94
CA GLY A 26 -8.51 39.21 -3.41
C GLY A 26 -8.71 40.41 -2.50
N VAL A 27 -8.78 40.19 -1.18
CA VAL A 27 -8.89 41.30 -0.19
C VAL A 27 -7.62 42.14 -0.18
N ALA A 28 -6.43 41.52 -0.28
CA ALA A 28 -5.18 42.25 -0.32
C ALA A 28 -5.04 43.13 -1.58
N VAL A 29 -5.47 42.63 -2.75
CA VAL A 29 -5.50 43.41 -4.01
C VAL A 29 -6.45 44.58 -3.89
N LEU A 30 -7.65 44.39 -3.35
CA LEU A 30 -8.61 45.47 -3.14
C LEU A 30 -8.04 46.51 -2.14
N GLY A 31 -7.42 46.06 -1.06
CA GLY A 31 -6.76 46.93 -0.10
C GLY A 31 -5.59 47.73 -0.70
N TRP A 32 -4.79 47.05 -1.54
CA TRP A 32 -3.66 47.70 -2.26
C TRP A 32 -4.17 48.75 -3.25
N LEU A 33 -5.23 48.43 -4.03
CA LEU A 33 -5.82 49.40 -4.94
C LEU A 33 -6.40 50.58 -4.21
N GLY A 34 -7.07 50.36 -3.07
CA GLY A 34 -7.58 51.48 -2.24
C GLY A 34 -6.45 52.32 -1.62
N TRP A 35 -5.35 51.71 -1.22
CA TRP A 35 -4.17 52.44 -0.70
C TRP A 35 -3.48 53.20 -1.82
N GLN A 36 -3.31 52.64 -3.01
CA GLN A 36 -2.74 53.32 -4.17
C GLN A 36 -3.59 54.53 -4.57
N GLU A 37 -4.93 54.42 -4.55
CA GLU A 37 -5.84 55.51 -4.79
C GLU A 37 -5.65 56.60 -3.76
N GLY A 38 -5.60 56.24 -2.47
CA GLY A 38 -5.34 57.21 -1.38
C GLY A 38 -4.01 57.95 -1.50
N CYS A 39 -2.96 57.28 -2.01
CA CYS A 39 -1.65 57.89 -2.24
C CYS A 39 -1.59 58.78 -3.50
N SER A 40 -2.48 58.52 -4.49
CA SER A 40 -2.53 59.27 -5.75
C SER A 40 -3.33 60.57 -5.65
N LEU A 41 -4.16 60.71 -4.61
CA LEU A 41 -4.88 61.97 -4.38
C LEU A 41 -3.89 63.09 -3.97
N PRO A 42 -4.09 64.32 -4.48
CA PRO A 42 -3.26 65.46 -4.06
C PRO A 42 -3.23 65.56 -2.54
N GLN A 43 -2.04 65.55 -1.96
CA GLN A 43 -1.91 65.78 -0.51
C GLN A 43 -2.32 67.23 -0.22
N ARG A 44 -3.41 67.37 0.50
CA ARG A 44 -3.94 68.66 0.94
C ARG A 44 -3.72 68.74 2.43
N GLU A 45 -3.10 69.83 2.84
CA GLU A 45 -2.83 70.05 4.27
C GLU A 45 -4.12 70.42 4.99
N TYR A 46 -5.00 71.17 4.27
CA TYR A 46 -6.25 71.73 4.80
C TYR A 46 -7.43 71.29 3.87
N SER A 47 -8.56 71.08 4.46
CA SER A 47 -9.78 70.85 3.69
C SER A 47 -10.30 72.16 3.10
N SER A 48 -11.05 72.07 2.01
CA SER A 48 -11.63 73.28 1.38
C SER A 48 -12.58 74.06 2.33
N GLY A 49 -13.20 73.38 3.30
CA GLY A 49 -14.01 73.97 4.34
C GLY A 49 -13.20 74.79 5.37
N GLU A 50 -12.12 74.18 5.87
CA GLU A 50 -11.22 74.81 6.82
C GLU A 50 -10.59 76.11 6.22
N ILE A 51 -10.30 76.08 4.91
CA ILE A 51 -9.80 77.24 4.19
C ILE A 51 -10.89 78.32 4.09
N ALA A 52 -12.13 77.92 3.76
CA ALA A 52 -13.23 78.87 3.71
C ALA A 52 -13.51 79.48 5.06
N ASP A 53 -13.53 78.66 6.14
CA ASP A 53 -13.73 79.17 7.51
C ASP A 53 -12.60 80.15 7.97
N SER A 54 -11.40 80.01 7.43
CA SER A 54 -10.25 80.83 7.76
C SER A 54 -10.29 82.25 7.15
N MET A 55 -11.15 82.54 6.17
CA MET A 55 -11.24 83.80 5.49
C MET A 55 -11.79 84.90 6.42
N VAL A 56 -11.13 86.09 6.45
CA VAL A 56 -11.50 87.18 7.30
C VAL A 56 -11.72 88.44 6.46
N GLU A 57 -12.74 89.19 6.79
CA GLU A 57 -13.00 90.53 6.18
C GLU A 57 -12.14 91.57 6.85
N THR A 58 -11.27 92.15 6.07
CA THR A 58 -10.33 93.22 6.54
C THR A 58 -10.74 94.58 5.95
N ALA A 59 -10.10 95.65 6.41
CA ALA A 59 -10.37 96.97 5.87
C ALA A 59 -10.03 97.13 4.36
N GLU A 60 -9.20 96.25 3.82
CA GLU A 60 -8.78 96.23 2.40
C GLU A 60 -9.53 95.22 1.58
N GLY A 61 -10.45 94.44 2.17
CA GLY A 61 -11.23 93.38 1.52
C GLY A 61 -11.08 91.98 2.19
N LEU A 62 -11.44 90.92 1.52
CA LEU A 62 -11.30 89.58 2.02
C LEU A 62 -9.86 89.12 1.96
N ALA A 63 -9.38 88.42 3.00
CA ALA A 63 -8.04 87.87 3.09
C ALA A 63 -8.04 86.54 3.86
N PHE A 64 -7.02 85.70 3.64
CA PHE A 64 -6.79 84.55 4.50
C PHE A 64 -6.47 84.97 5.93
N GLY A 65 -6.89 84.18 6.89
CA GLY A 65 -6.56 84.40 8.30
C GLY A 65 -5.06 84.52 8.53
N ALA A 66 -4.68 85.51 9.43
CA ALA A 66 -3.29 85.84 9.68
C ALA A 66 -2.43 84.78 10.33
N GLU A 67 -3.02 83.62 10.65
CA GLU A 67 -2.33 82.52 11.30
C GLU A 67 -1.30 81.85 10.40
N ARG A 68 -1.48 81.93 9.04
CA ARG A 68 -0.63 81.31 8.05
C ARG A 68 -0.50 82.16 6.78
N THR A 69 0.52 81.79 5.98
CA THR A 69 0.69 82.45 4.67
C THR A 69 -0.35 81.94 3.65
N PRO A 70 -0.75 82.74 2.67
CA PRO A 70 -1.67 82.28 1.60
C PRO A 70 -1.19 81.07 0.88
N GLN A 71 0.12 80.86 0.74
CA GLN A 71 0.70 79.67 0.10
C GLN A 71 0.56 78.42 0.94
N GLU A 72 0.61 78.51 2.27
CA GLU A 72 0.38 77.39 3.18
C GLU A 72 -1.08 76.94 3.15
N TRP A 73 -2.02 77.90 3.19
CA TRP A 73 -3.45 77.61 3.06
C TRP A 73 -3.81 76.91 1.73
N MET A 74 -3.20 77.37 0.64
CA MET A 74 -3.46 76.92 -0.70
C MET A 74 -2.66 75.64 -1.09
N ASN A 75 -1.94 75.04 -0.14
CA ASN A 75 -1.15 73.85 -0.44
C ASN A 75 -2.05 72.66 -0.99
N GLY A 76 -1.74 72.27 -2.18
CA GLY A 76 -2.54 71.23 -2.91
C GLY A 76 -3.74 71.74 -3.70
N TYR A 77 -3.94 73.09 -3.69
CA TYR A 77 -4.94 73.77 -4.52
C TYR A 77 -4.26 74.70 -5.50
N GLU A 78 -4.89 74.94 -6.64
CA GLU A 78 -4.31 75.83 -7.67
C GLU A 78 -4.78 77.29 -7.59
N TRP A 79 -6.07 77.46 -7.36
CA TRP A 79 -6.69 78.74 -7.29
C TRP A 79 -7.91 78.77 -6.34
N ALA A 80 -8.31 79.97 -5.88
CA ALA A 80 -9.55 80.14 -5.15
C ALA A 80 -10.19 81.49 -5.55
N MET A 81 -11.53 81.57 -5.43
CA MET A 81 -12.30 82.76 -5.64
C MET A 81 -13.48 82.86 -4.67
N VAL A 82 -13.97 84.05 -4.40
CA VAL A 82 -15.21 84.29 -3.69
C VAL A 82 -16.17 85.05 -4.61
N LEU A 83 -17.35 84.52 -4.75
CA LEU A 83 -18.42 85.14 -5.54
C LEU A 83 -19.44 85.79 -4.62
N ASP A 84 -19.91 86.99 -5.04
CA ASP A 84 -21.03 87.68 -4.38
C ASP A 84 -22.40 87.04 -4.73
N ASP A 85 -23.48 87.55 -4.13
CA ASP A 85 -24.84 87.07 -4.36
C ASP A 85 -25.31 87.22 -5.82
N VAL A 86 -24.64 88.04 -6.61
CA VAL A 86 -24.96 88.35 -8.01
C VAL A 86 -24.09 87.53 -8.96
N GLY A 87 -23.05 86.86 -8.44
CA GLY A 87 -22.12 86.04 -9.18
C GLY A 87 -20.85 86.73 -9.70
N ASN A 88 -20.56 87.92 -9.20
CA ASN A 88 -19.32 88.57 -9.52
C ASN A 88 -18.20 88.16 -8.58
N ILE A 89 -16.97 88.20 -9.06
CA ILE A 89 -15.78 87.82 -8.28
C ILE A 89 -15.47 89.02 -7.32
N ARG A 90 -15.66 88.71 -6.04
CA ARG A 90 -15.32 89.67 -4.97
C ARG A 90 -13.89 89.60 -4.51
N TRP A 91 -13.30 88.40 -4.61
CA TRP A 91 -11.95 88.11 -4.22
C TRP A 91 -11.42 86.90 -5.01
N SER A 92 -10.12 86.85 -5.26
CA SER A 92 -9.47 85.73 -5.92
C SER A 92 -8.00 85.62 -5.55
N TYR A 93 -7.53 84.35 -5.57
CA TYR A 93 -6.12 83.98 -5.40
C TYR A 93 -5.74 82.97 -6.52
N GLY A 94 -4.68 83.30 -7.27
CA GLY A 94 -4.14 82.43 -8.31
C GLY A 94 -5.12 82.13 -9.45
N LEU A 95 -6.18 82.91 -9.63
CA LEU A 95 -7.29 82.64 -10.57
C LEU A 95 -6.81 82.75 -12.02
N PRO A 96 -6.97 81.70 -12.87
CA PRO A 96 -6.69 81.71 -14.30
C PRO A 96 -7.49 82.85 -15.02
N GLN A 97 -6.89 83.47 -16.02
CA GLN A 97 -7.59 84.54 -16.79
C GLN A 97 -8.89 84.09 -17.42
N GLU A 98 -8.96 82.84 -17.84
CA GLU A 98 -10.16 82.18 -18.45
C GLU A 98 -11.36 82.14 -17.49
N LEU A 99 -11.10 82.20 -16.18
CA LEU A 99 -12.14 82.10 -15.13
C LEU A 99 -12.51 83.47 -14.57
N ASN A 100 -11.87 84.52 -15.01
CA ASN A 100 -12.11 85.87 -14.49
C ASN A 100 -13.27 86.62 -15.21
N HIS A 101 -14.48 86.10 -14.93
CA HIS A 101 -15.73 86.75 -15.44
C HIS A 101 -16.89 86.50 -14.45
N ALA A 102 -17.98 87.21 -14.65
CA ALA A 102 -19.19 87.02 -13.84
C ALA A 102 -19.90 85.73 -14.17
N TYR A 103 -20.42 85.03 -13.17
CA TYR A 103 -21.08 83.73 -13.27
C TYR A 103 -22.60 83.89 -13.05
N THR A 104 -23.40 83.28 -13.90
CA THR A 104 -24.82 83.16 -13.68
C THR A 104 -25.15 82.07 -12.61
N PRO A 105 -26.31 82.18 -11.95
CA PRO A 105 -26.74 81.15 -11.01
C PRO A 105 -26.74 79.74 -11.67
N GLY A 106 -26.99 79.62 -12.97
CA GLY A 106 -26.93 78.37 -13.73
C GLY A 106 -25.52 77.87 -13.85
N ASP A 107 -24.54 78.74 -14.07
CA ASP A 107 -23.11 78.35 -14.12
C ASP A 107 -22.64 77.83 -12.77
N ILE A 108 -22.99 78.58 -11.68
CA ILE A 108 -22.69 78.16 -10.33
C ILE A 108 -23.27 76.79 -9.99
N ALA A 109 -24.55 76.53 -10.30
CA ALA A 109 -25.20 75.27 -10.07
C ALA A 109 -24.50 74.10 -10.86
N LYS A 110 -23.97 74.39 -12.05
CA LYS A 110 -23.27 73.43 -12.88
C LYS A 110 -21.90 73.06 -12.33
N PHE A 111 -21.06 74.08 -12.05
CA PHE A 111 -19.71 73.80 -11.60
C PHE A 111 -19.61 73.34 -10.14
N SER A 112 -20.54 73.78 -9.30
CA SER A 112 -20.55 73.40 -7.87
C SER A 112 -20.62 71.83 -7.76
N ARG A 113 -21.26 71.21 -8.74
CA ARG A 113 -21.40 69.76 -8.78
C ARG A 113 -20.24 69.02 -9.44
N TRP A 114 -19.60 69.65 -10.46
CA TRP A 114 -18.63 68.97 -11.30
C TRP A 114 -17.28 69.68 -11.44
N TYR A 115 -17.06 70.34 -12.57
CA TYR A 115 -15.87 70.99 -12.98
C TYR A 115 -16.16 72.43 -13.47
N LEU A 116 -15.20 73.31 -13.29
CA LEU A 116 -15.19 74.64 -13.90
C LEU A 116 -14.02 74.69 -14.89
N ALA A 117 -14.24 74.76 -16.21
CA ALA A 117 -13.24 74.72 -17.25
C ALA A 117 -12.16 73.64 -17.04
N ASP A 118 -12.63 72.38 -16.78
CA ASP A 118 -11.86 71.19 -16.47
C ASP A 118 -11.12 71.18 -15.12
N TYR A 119 -11.25 72.20 -14.33
CA TYR A 119 -10.76 72.19 -12.94
C TYR A 119 -11.78 71.53 -12.00
N PRO A 120 -11.37 70.52 -11.23
CA PRO A 120 -12.23 69.99 -10.15
C PRO A 120 -12.39 71.08 -9.08
N VAL A 121 -13.63 71.46 -8.77
CA VAL A 121 -13.88 72.59 -7.82
C VAL A 121 -14.69 72.09 -6.61
N PHE A 122 -14.48 72.73 -5.48
CA PHE A 122 -15.30 72.62 -4.27
C PHE A 122 -15.89 73.95 -3.94
N CYS A 123 -17.13 73.99 -3.50
CA CYS A 123 -17.84 75.23 -3.19
C CYS A 123 -18.37 75.14 -1.77
N TRP A 124 -18.19 76.28 -1.02
CA TRP A 124 -18.67 76.46 0.34
C TRP A 124 -19.42 77.76 0.43
N THR A 125 -20.57 77.80 1.08
CA THR A 125 -21.32 79.02 1.27
C THR A 125 -21.02 79.57 2.62
N GLU A 126 -20.46 80.78 2.62
CA GLU A 126 -20.03 81.57 3.81
C GLU A 126 -20.77 82.87 3.88
N PRO A 127 -20.79 83.54 5.07
CA PRO A 127 -21.42 84.87 5.21
C PRO A 127 -20.89 85.94 4.26
N TYR A 128 -19.65 85.77 3.82
CA TYR A 128 -18.95 86.74 2.93
C TYR A 128 -19.20 86.41 1.42
N GLY A 129 -19.92 85.32 1.08
CA GLY A 129 -20.25 84.96 -0.27
C GLY A 129 -19.97 83.47 -0.53
N LEU A 130 -20.01 83.02 -1.81
CA LEU A 130 -19.68 81.69 -2.20
C LEU A 130 -18.17 81.54 -2.42
N PHE A 131 -17.53 80.78 -1.53
CA PHE A 131 -16.14 80.36 -1.69
C PHE A 131 -16.03 79.22 -2.65
N VAL A 132 -15.17 79.40 -3.66
CA VAL A 132 -14.91 78.32 -4.70
C VAL A 132 -13.40 78.13 -4.76
N ILE A 133 -12.98 76.88 -4.61
CA ILE A 133 -11.57 76.51 -4.67
C ILE A 133 -11.36 75.44 -5.72
N GLY A 134 -10.34 75.60 -6.54
CA GLY A 134 -10.02 74.72 -7.64
C GLY A 134 -8.74 73.90 -7.44
N LEU A 135 -8.79 72.70 -7.84
CA LEU A 135 -7.65 71.78 -7.92
C LEU A 135 -7.03 71.79 -9.33
N PRO A 136 -5.77 71.39 -9.49
CA PRO A 136 -5.16 71.26 -10.83
C PRO A 136 -6.00 70.43 -11.80
N LYS A 137 -6.00 70.77 -13.08
CA LYS A 137 -6.71 70.04 -14.11
C LYS A 137 -6.25 68.59 -14.15
N GLY A 138 -7.23 67.62 -14.18
CA GLY A 138 -6.96 66.20 -14.23
C GLY A 138 -6.50 65.55 -12.90
N SER A 139 -6.40 66.35 -11.79
CA SER A 139 -5.95 65.84 -10.49
C SER A 139 -6.99 65.01 -9.74
N LEU A 140 -8.25 65.17 -10.07
CA LEU A 140 -9.38 64.46 -9.44
C LEU A 140 -10.47 64.15 -10.45
N TRP A 141 -10.91 62.90 -10.51
CA TRP A 141 -12.09 62.53 -11.28
C TRP A 141 -13.32 62.49 -10.38
N LYS A 142 -14.21 63.46 -10.56
CA LYS A 142 -15.48 63.51 -9.86
C LYS A 142 -16.53 62.65 -10.60
N TYR A 143 -17.18 61.80 -9.89
CA TYR A 143 -18.34 61.06 -10.39
C TYR A 143 -19.41 61.01 -9.31
N SER A 144 -20.69 61.02 -9.72
CA SER A 144 -21.81 60.88 -8.79
C SER A 144 -22.37 59.49 -8.85
N ILE A 145 -22.23 58.74 -7.78
CA ILE A 145 -23.01 57.52 -7.58
C ILE A 145 -24.22 57.87 -6.71
N TYR A 146 -25.42 57.75 -7.25
CA TYR A 146 -26.65 57.83 -6.49
C TYR A 146 -27.12 56.40 -6.20
N SER A 147 -27.22 56.04 -4.95
CA SER A 147 -27.79 54.81 -4.50
C SER A 147 -28.79 55.05 -3.39
N SER A 148 -29.83 54.20 -3.32
CA SER A 148 -30.73 54.25 -2.16
C SER A 148 -29.97 53.74 -0.91
N PRO A 149 -30.30 54.23 0.29
CA PRO A 149 -29.76 53.69 1.53
C PRO A 149 -29.92 52.18 1.64
N ASP A 150 -31.06 51.67 1.17
CA ASP A 150 -31.38 50.22 1.15
C ASP A 150 -30.43 49.43 0.25
N PHE A 151 -30.04 50.00 -0.91
CA PHE A 151 -29.05 49.36 -1.80
C PHE A 151 -27.66 49.32 -1.14
N ALA A 152 -27.20 50.40 -0.47
CA ALA A 152 -25.94 50.39 0.23
C ALA A 152 -25.91 49.39 1.38
N LEU A 153 -26.99 49.28 2.16
CA LEU A 153 -27.14 48.27 3.21
C LEU A 153 -27.24 46.86 2.65
N SER A 154 -27.85 46.67 1.46
CA SER A 154 -27.93 45.34 0.81
C SER A 154 -26.55 44.87 0.38
N ILE A 155 -25.67 45.70 -0.13
CA ILE A 155 -24.27 45.34 -0.47
C ILE A 155 -23.56 44.77 0.75
N VAL A 156 -23.67 45.47 1.90
CA VAL A 156 -23.02 45.04 3.15
C VAL A 156 -23.53 43.68 3.65
N ARG A 157 -24.81 43.34 3.38
CA ARG A 157 -25.40 42.08 3.79
C ARG A 157 -25.17 40.94 2.78
N VAL A 158 -25.32 41.22 1.47
CA VAL A 158 -25.26 40.25 0.42
C VAL A 158 -23.82 39.81 0.08
N LEU A 159 -22.86 40.77 0.13
CA LEU A 159 -21.49 40.44 -0.24
C LEU A 159 -20.83 39.39 0.65
N PRO A 160 -20.91 39.46 1.98
CA PRO A 160 -20.37 38.41 2.85
C PRO A 160 -21.14 37.09 2.74
N ALA A 161 -22.48 37.14 2.54
CA ALA A 161 -23.30 35.94 2.34
C ALA A 161 -22.95 35.24 1.02
N ALA A 162 -22.73 35.99 -0.05
CA ALA A 162 -22.28 35.46 -1.33
C ALA A 162 -20.86 34.85 -1.24
N ALA A 163 -19.94 35.53 -0.54
CA ALA A 163 -18.59 35.02 -0.30
C ALA A 163 -18.60 33.71 0.51
N LEU A 164 -19.43 33.62 1.55
CA LEU A 164 -19.63 32.40 2.32
C LEU A 164 -20.22 31.30 1.46
N GLY A 165 -21.22 31.60 0.63
CA GLY A 165 -21.83 30.65 -0.30
C GLY A 165 -20.81 30.06 -1.29
N MET A 166 -19.96 30.91 -1.89
CA MET A 166 -18.88 30.46 -2.78
C MET A 166 -17.86 29.59 -2.05
N LEU A 167 -17.49 29.94 -0.81
CA LEU A 167 -16.58 29.14 0.02
C LEU A 167 -17.16 27.74 0.26
N LEU A 168 -18.44 27.65 0.68
CA LEU A 168 -19.10 26.38 0.95
C LEU A 168 -19.24 25.52 -0.32
N LEU A 169 -19.55 26.14 -1.46
CA LEU A 169 -19.63 25.46 -2.75
C LEU A 169 -18.25 24.90 -3.15
N GLY A 170 -17.17 25.68 -2.98
CA GLY A 170 -15.79 25.23 -3.24
C GLY A 170 -15.39 24.06 -2.35
N LEU A 171 -15.69 24.12 -1.05
CA LEU A 171 -15.45 23.03 -0.12
C LEU A 171 -16.22 21.76 -0.48
N ALA A 172 -17.51 21.89 -0.84
CA ALA A 172 -18.34 20.76 -1.27
C ALA A 172 -17.79 20.09 -2.54
N LEU A 173 -17.35 20.89 -3.52
CA LEU A 173 -16.72 20.39 -4.75
C LEU A 173 -15.40 19.67 -4.47
N CYS A 174 -14.54 20.25 -3.64
CA CYS A 174 -13.29 19.62 -3.22
C CYS A 174 -13.52 18.30 -2.47
N PHE A 175 -14.50 18.27 -1.57
CA PHE A 175 -14.87 17.05 -0.86
C PHE A 175 -15.39 15.98 -1.81
N TRP A 176 -16.27 16.33 -2.76
CA TRP A 176 -16.79 15.40 -3.74
C TRP A 176 -15.71 14.80 -4.65
N LEU A 177 -14.79 15.64 -5.14
CA LEU A 177 -13.64 15.18 -5.95
C LEU A 177 -12.72 14.27 -5.17
N SER A 178 -12.41 14.62 -3.91
CA SER A 178 -11.57 13.81 -3.02
C SER A 178 -12.20 12.47 -2.71
N TRP A 179 -13.48 12.43 -2.42
CA TRP A 179 -14.21 11.18 -2.17
C TRP A 179 -14.21 10.26 -3.40
N ARG A 180 -14.48 10.84 -4.58
CA ARG A 180 -14.47 10.07 -5.83
C ARG A 180 -13.08 9.49 -6.15
N GLY A 181 -12.01 10.25 -5.89
CA GLY A 181 -10.63 9.77 -6.02
C GLY A 181 -10.28 8.68 -5.00
N ALA A 182 -10.72 8.87 -3.77
CA ALA A 182 -10.54 7.93 -2.67
C ALA A 182 -11.11 6.54 -2.95
N LYS A 183 -12.35 6.48 -3.41
CA LYS A 183 -13.05 5.23 -3.71
C LYS A 183 -12.36 4.41 -4.81
N ARG A 184 -11.72 5.07 -5.78
CA ARG A 184 -10.97 4.39 -6.85
C ARG A 184 -9.64 3.82 -6.36
N LEU A 185 -8.94 4.53 -5.46
CA LEU A 185 -7.71 4.01 -4.83
C LEU A 185 -8.00 2.82 -3.90
N GLU A 186 -9.14 2.80 -3.22
CA GLU A 186 -9.58 1.66 -2.42
C GLU A 186 -9.74 0.41 -3.30
N THR A 187 -10.31 0.55 -4.49
CA THR A 187 -10.45 -0.56 -5.45
C THR A 187 -9.08 -1.13 -5.87
N VAL A 188 -8.08 -0.28 -6.08
CA VAL A 188 -6.71 -0.71 -6.43
C VAL A 188 -6.03 -1.38 -5.24
N ALA A 189 -6.22 -0.84 -4.02
CA ALA A 189 -5.66 -1.44 -2.80
C ALA A 189 -6.25 -2.83 -2.51
N ASN A 190 -7.57 -3.00 -2.69
CA ASN A 190 -8.23 -4.30 -2.55
C ASN A 190 -7.76 -5.28 -3.65
N GLY A 191 -7.52 -4.78 -4.87
CA GLY A 191 -6.94 -5.57 -5.95
C GLY A 191 -5.52 -6.06 -5.63
N LEU A 192 -4.70 -5.24 -4.98
CA LEU A 192 -3.36 -5.64 -4.54
C LEU A 192 -3.42 -6.73 -3.46
N GLU A 193 -4.34 -6.59 -2.51
CA GLU A 193 -4.54 -7.59 -1.45
C GLU A 193 -5.04 -8.92 -2.02
N ALA A 194 -5.99 -8.90 -2.97
CA ALA A 194 -6.46 -10.08 -3.69
C ALA A 194 -5.33 -10.74 -4.49
N LEU A 195 -4.47 -9.95 -5.14
CA LEU A 195 -3.29 -10.47 -5.86
C LEU A 195 -2.29 -11.13 -4.91
N ALA A 196 -2.06 -10.55 -3.72
CA ALA A 196 -1.20 -11.15 -2.69
C ALA A 196 -1.74 -12.47 -2.16
N GLN A 197 -3.07 -12.68 -2.21
CA GLN A 197 -3.74 -13.93 -1.86
C GLN A 197 -3.80 -14.94 -3.03
N GLY A 198 -3.14 -14.64 -4.15
CA GLY A 198 -3.10 -15.50 -5.34
C GLY A 198 -4.36 -15.47 -6.20
N GLN A 199 -5.26 -14.52 -5.99
CA GLN A 199 -6.47 -14.36 -6.78
C GLN A 199 -6.21 -13.59 -8.07
N THR A 200 -6.96 -13.92 -9.13
CA THR A 200 -6.91 -13.15 -10.38
C THR A 200 -7.63 -11.83 -10.23
N VAL A 201 -6.96 -10.73 -10.56
CA VAL A 201 -7.51 -9.38 -10.45
C VAL A 201 -7.65 -8.76 -11.83
N ARG A 202 -8.83 -8.20 -12.13
CA ARG A 202 -9.07 -7.35 -13.30
C ARG A 202 -9.67 -6.04 -12.84
N LEU A 203 -8.86 -4.99 -12.82
CA LEU A 203 -9.27 -3.63 -12.46
C LEU A 203 -9.56 -2.82 -13.72
N SER A 204 -10.57 -1.94 -13.67
CA SER A 204 -10.82 -0.95 -14.72
C SER A 204 -9.67 0.04 -14.79
N THR A 205 -9.22 0.31 -16.01
CA THR A 205 -8.12 1.25 -16.30
C THR A 205 -8.58 2.68 -16.50
N ASP A 206 -9.87 2.99 -16.27
CA ASP A 206 -10.44 4.31 -16.46
C ASP A 206 -10.10 5.27 -15.31
N GLY A 207 -9.67 6.48 -15.66
CA GLY A 207 -9.53 7.60 -14.73
C GLY A 207 -8.16 7.70 -14.05
N PHE A 208 -8.10 8.47 -12.95
CA PHE A 208 -6.86 8.88 -12.27
C PHE A 208 -5.95 7.73 -11.81
N ALA A 209 -6.52 6.58 -11.43
CA ALA A 209 -5.77 5.39 -11.02
C ALA A 209 -5.56 4.39 -12.16
N GLY A 210 -5.90 4.73 -13.42
CA GLY A 210 -5.89 3.83 -14.56
C GLY A 210 -4.52 3.22 -14.86
N GLU A 211 -3.46 4.03 -14.84
CA GLU A 211 -2.09 3.55 -15.07
C GLU A 211 -1.64 2.56 -13.98
N LEU A 212 -2.01 2.82 -12.71
CA LEU A 212 -1.69 1.91 -11.61
C LEU A 212 -2.50 0.60 -11.71
N ALA A 213 -3.77 0.69 -12.09
CA ALA A 213 -4.62 -0.47 -12.35
C ALA A 213 -4.10 -1.31 -13.51
N GLU A 214 -3.63 -0.68 -14.58
CA GLU A 214 -3.01 -1.36 -15.73
C GLU A 214 -1.74 -2.11 -15.34
N LYS A 215 -0.83 -1.46 -14.59
CA LYS A 215 0.38 -2.12 -14.08
C LYS A 215 0.05 -3.29 -13.16
N LEU A 216 -0.97 -3.15 -12.31
CA LEU A 216 -1.41 -4.23 -11.44
C LEU A 216 -1.98 -5.41 -12.24
N ASN A 217 -2.81 -5.14 -13.26
CA ASN A 217 -3.34 -6.15 -14.17
C ASN A 217 -2.21 -6.88 -14.92
N GLN A 218 -1.20 -6.15 -15.41
CA GLN A 218 -0.02 -6.74 -16.08
C GLN A 218 0.79 -7.61 -15.13
N THR A 219 1.04 -7.14 -13.89
CA THR A 219 1.75 -7.93 -12.88
C THR A 219 0.97 -9.19 -12.50
N GLY A 220 -0.35 -9.08 -12.36
CA GLY A 220 -1.23 -10.22 -12.11
C GLY A 220 -1.16 -11.26 -13.21
N ALA A 221 -1.24 -10.83 -14.48
CA ALA A 221 -1.11 -11.72 -15.63
C ALA A 221 0.27 -12.40 -15.71
N GLN A 222 1.35 -11.67 -15.39
CA GLN A 222 2.71 -12.24 -15.35
C GLN A 222 2.87 -13.28 -14.22
N LEU A 223 2.33 -12.99 -13.03
CA LEU A 223 2.34 -13.94 -11.91
C LEU A 223 1.56 -15.21 -12.26
N GLN A 224 0.38 -15.07 -12.84
CA GLN A 224 -0.43 -16.20 -13.29
C GLN A 224 0.32 -17.04 -14.33
N ALA A 225 0.89 -16.41 -15.35
CA ALA A 225 1.66 -17.11 -16.39
C ALA A 225 2.88 -17.85 -15.81
N LYS A 226 3.59 -17.23 -14.84
CA LYS A 226 4.69 -17.90 -14.14
C LYS A 226 4.22 -19.10 -13.33
N ASN A 227 3.13 -18.98 -12.59
CA ASN A 227 2.56 -20.07 -11.80
C ASN A 227 2.11 -21.23 -12.70
N GLU A 228 1.46 -20.95 -13.84
CA GLU A 228 1.10 -21.96 -14.83
C GLU A 228 2.35 -22.66 -15.42
N MET A 229 3.39 -21.89 -15.73
CA MET A 229 4.65 -22.43 -16.24
C MET A 229 5.32 -23.34 -15.20
N LEU A 230 5.38 -22.94 -13.93
CA LEU A 230 5.90 -23.76 -12.84
C LEU A 230 5.10 -25.04 -12.69
N SER A 231 3.77 -24.94 -12.65
CA SER A 231 2.89 -26.12 -12.57
C SER A 231 3.06 -27.07 -13.76
N ARG A 232 3.17 -26.55 -14.99
CA ARG A 232 3.45 -27.38 -16.18
C ARG A 232 4.81 -28.07 -16.09
N ARG A 233 5.84 -27.37 -15.65
CA ARG A 233 7.19 -27.92 -15.45
C ARG A 233 7.16 -29.05 -14.42
N ASP A 234 6.50 -28.85 -13.28
CA ASP A 234 6.43 -29.80 -12.19
C ASP A 234 5.62 -31.06 -12.59
N ASN A 235 4.51 -30.87 -13.31
CA ASN A 235 3.74 -31.96 -13.90
C ASN A 235 4.55 -32.75 -14.93
N ALA A 236 5.28 -32.05 -15.82
CA ALA A 236 6.12 -32.73 -16.82
C ALA A 236 7.25 -33.52 -16.16
N ARG A 237 7.88 -33.01 -15.08
CA ARG A 237 8.90 -33.73 -14.32
C ARG A 237 8.33 -35.00 -13.65
N THR A 238 7.16 -34.89 -13.03
CA THR A 238 6.49 -36.05 -12.41
C THR A 238 6.14 -37.11 -13.45
N GLN A 239 5.60 -36.72 -14.61
CA GLN A 239 5.30 -37.62 -15.70
C GLN A 239 6.55 -38.29 -16.28
N TRP A 240 7.64 -37.50 -16.45
CA TRP A 240 8.91 -38.02 -16.93
C TRP A 240 9.49 -39.09 -15.99
N ILE A 241 9.52 -38.82 -14.66
CA ILE A 241 9.99 -39.82 -13.66
C ILE A 241 9.11 -41.06 -13.68
N ALA A 242 7.79 -40.91 -13.80
CA ALA A 242 6.87 -42.03 -13.89
C ALA A 242 7.12 -42.89 -15.15
N GLY A 243 7.35 -42.25 -16.31
CA GLY A 243 7.71 -42.89 -17.57
C GLY A 243 9.03 -43.66 -17.48
N VAL A 244 10.10 -42.99 -17.02
CA VAL A 244 11.40 -43.66 -16.82
C VAL A 244 11.30 -44.83 -15.83
N SER A 245 10.54 -44.66 -14.74
CA SER A 245 10.32 -45.74 -13.76
C SER A 245 9.65 -46.96 -14.38
N HIS A 246 8.67 -46.76 -15.28
CA HIS A 246 8.00 -47.82 -16.00
C HIS A 246 8.97 -48.53 -16.96
N ASP A 247 9.72 -47.77 -17.75
CA ASP A 247 10.60 -48.28 -18.78
C ASP A 247 11.83 -49.02 -18.20
N VAL A 248 12.26 -48.68 -16.99
CA VAL A 248 13.32 -49.41 -16.27
C VAL A 248 12.77 -50.65 -15.55
N ARG A 249 11.52 -50.61 -15.06
CA ARG A 249 10.90 -51.75 -14.35
C ARG A 249 10.77 -53.00 -15.23
N THR A 250 10.46 -52.82 -16.52
CA THR A 250 10.27 -53.94 -17.46
C THR A 250 11.57 -54.75 -17.67
N PRO A 251 12.71 -54.19 -18.11
CA PRO A 251 13.96 -54.95 -18.23
C PRO A 251 14.44 -55.51 -16.89
N LEU A 252 14.22 -54.77 -15.80
CA LEU A 252 14.62 -55.22 -14.46
C LEU A 252 13.84 -56.44 -14.02
N ALA A 253 12.55 -56.54 -14.33
CA ALA A 253 11.73 -57.71 -14.06
C ALA A 253 12.21 -58.97 -14.85
N LEU A 254 12.66 -58.78 -16.10
CA LEU A 254 13.25 -59.86 -16.90
C LEU A 254 14.56 -60.36 -16.29
N ILE A 255 15.48 -59.43 -15.90
CA ILE A 255 16.74 -59.80 -15.27
C ILE A 255 16.50 -60.51 -13.94
N LEU A 256 15.52 -60.05 -13.16
CA LEU A 256 15.11 -60.64 -11.90
C LEU A 256 14.63 -62.11 -12.13
N GLY A 257 13.73 -62.33 -13.11
CA GLY A 257 13.23 -63.66 -13.45
C GLY A 257 14.33 -64.62 -13.92
N TRP A 258 15.29 -64.16 -14.73
CA TRP A 258 16.46 -64.96 -15.10
C TRP A 258 17.36 -65.25 -13.92
N ALA A 259 17.62 -64.33 -13.03
CA ALA A 259 18.40 -64.54 -11.83
C ALA A 259 17.76 -65.57 -10.89
N GLU A 260 16.43 -65.53 -10.72
CA GLU A 260 15.66 -66.51 -9.95
C GLU A 260 15.77 -67.91 -10.56
N GLN A 261 15.65 -68.06 -11.89
CA GLN A 261 15.80 -69.35 -12.59
C GLN A 261 17.20 -69.93 -12.39
N LEU A 262 18.26 -69.10 -12.54
CA LEU A 262 19.65 -69.55 -12.33
C LEU A 262 19.94 -69.87 -10.86
N GLU A 263 19.31 -69.22 -9.90
CA GLU A 263 19.45 -69.52 -8.46
C GLU A 263 18.81 -70.87 -8.11
N GLN A 264 17.72 -71.22 -8.75
CA GLN A 264 16.98 -72.46 -8.50
C GLN A 264 17.51 -73.66 -9.31
N ASP A 265 18.39 -73.42 -10.30
CA ASP A 265 18.89 -74.54 -11.14
C ASP A 265 19.93 -75.34 -10.35
N ALA A 266 19.53 -76.55 -10.00
CA ALA A 266 20.38 -77.50 -9.25
C ALA A 266 21.58 -78.04 -10.04
N LEU A 267 21.60 -77.88 -11.38
CA LEU A 267 22.70 -78.30 -12.24
C LEU A 267 23.88 -77.28 -12.24
N LEU A 268 23.67 -76.06 -11.75
CA LEU A 268 24.67 -75.06 -11.72
C LEU A 268 25.59 -75.18 -10.48
N PRO A 269 26.88 -74.86 -10.63
CA PRO A 269 27.81 -74.81 -9.51
C PRO A 269 27.35 -73.76 -8.45
N ASP A 270 27.63 -74.04 -7.17
CA ASP A 270 27.25 -73.14 -6.07
C ASP A 270 27.74 -71.73 -6.27
N SER A 271 28.93 -71.54 -6.84
CA SER A 271 29.49 -70.21 -7.15
C SER A 271 28.62 -69.43 -8.17
N SER A 272 27.99 -70.13 -9.13
CA SER A 272 27.10 -69.54 -10.12
C SER A 272 25.75 -69.19 -9.52
N ARG A 273 25.21 -70.05 -8.66
CA ARG A 273 23.97 -69.79 -7.91
C ARG A 273 24.13 -68.59 -6.96
N GLN A 274 25.29 -68.47 -6.27
CA GLN A 274 25.59 -67.31 -5.44
C GLN A 274 25.67 -65.98 -6.24
N LYS A 275 26.21 -66.04 -7.48
CA LYS A 275 26.20 -64.87 -8.38
C LYS A 275 24.80 -64.50 -8.79
N ALA A 276 23.94 -65.48 -9.08
CA ALA A 276 22.55 -65.26 -9.40
C ALA A 276 21.75 -64.64 -8.24
N THR A 277 21.96 -65.08 -6.99
CA THR A 277 21.46 -64.47 -5.77
C THR A 277 21.95 -63.02 -5.63
N GLY A 278 23.21 -62.74 -5.94
CA GLY A 278 23.75 -61.39 -5.96
C GLY A 278 23.07 -60.46 -6.97
N ILE A 279 22.85 -60.97 -8.20
CA ILE A 279 22.11 -60.22 -9.24
C ILE A 279 20.68 -59.97 -8.80
N ARG A 280 19.95 -60.95 -8.31
CA ARG A 280 18.59 -60.81 -7.78
C ARG A 280 18.51 -59.71 -6.70
N THR A 281 19.42 -59.79 -5.72
CA THR A 281 19.46 -58.84 -4.64
C THR A 281 19.70 -57.40 -5.15
N GLN A 282 20.57 -57.19 -6.15
CA GLN A 282 20.81 -55.88 -6.74
C GLN A 282 19.59 -55.37 -7.54
N CYS A 283 18.92 -56.26 -8.25
CA CYS A 283 17.69 -55.94 -8.99
C CYS A 283 16.57 -55.49 -8.04
N GLU A 284 16.36 -56.19 -6.91
CA GLU A 284 15.40 -55.80 -5.87
C GLU A 284 15.73 -54.45 -5.28
N LYS A 285 17.01 -54.13 -5.00
CA LYS A 285 17.44 -52.78 -4.55
C LYS A 285 17.13 -51.73 -5.57
N LEU A 286 17.43 -51.96 -6.87
CA LEU A 286 17.14 -51.01 -7.94
C LEU A 286 15.64 -50.73 -8.06
N ARG A 287 14.80 -51.82 -7.97
CA ARG A 287 13.35 -51.68 -7.98
C ARG A 287 12.86 -50.82 -6.84
N THR A 288 13.35 -51.04 -5.62
CA THR A 288 13.00 -50.21 -4.45
C THR A 288 13.38 -48.74 -4.66
N LEU A 289 14.61 -48.47 -5.17
CA LEU A 289 15.07 -47.09 -5.45
C LEU A 289 14.18 -46.38 -6.47
N ILE A 290 13.77 -47.06 -7.54
CA ILE A 290 12.87 -46.52 -8.57
C ILE A 290 11.48 -46.22 -7.99
N ASP A 291 10.96 -47.13 -7.18
CA ASP A 291 9.66 -46.97 -6.53
C ASP A 291 9.69 -45.81 -5.49
N ASP A 292 10.78 -45.65 -4.77
CA ASP A 292 11.03 -44.54 -3.85
C ASP A 292 11.13 -43.24 -4.59
N LEU A 293 11.90 -43.17 -5.69
CA LEU A 293 12.04 -41.96 -6.51
C LEU A 293 10.70 -41.48 -7.08
N ASN A 294 9.89 -42.44 -7.60
CA ASN A 294 8.58 -42.18 -8.15
C ASN A 294 7.61 -41.67 -7.06
N LEU A 295 7.60 -42.32 -5.88
CA LEU A 295 6.77 -41.88 -4.76
C LEU A 295 7.16 -40.50 -4.27
N THR A 296 8.45 -40.24 -4.06
CA THR A 296 8.99 -38.98 -3.62
C THR A 296 8.60 -37.86 -4.57
N SER A 297 8.80 -38.06 -5.88
CA SER A 297 8.40 -37.09 -6.89
C SER A 297 6.89 -36.78 -6.84
N LYS A 298 6.04 -37.79 -6.70
CA LYS A 298 4.58 -37.57 -6.60
C LYS A 298 4.17 -36.85 -5.32
N LEU A 299 4.84 -37.12 -4.19
CA LEU A 299 4.55 -36.46 -2.92
C LEU A 299 5.04 -35.00 -2.95
N GLU A 300 6.25 -34.76 -3.47
CA GLU A 300 6.86 -33.41 -3.57
C GLU A 300 6.01 -32.44 -4.38
N TYR A 301 5.44 -32.91 -5.50
CA TYR A 301 4.62 -32.08 -6.40
C TYR A 301 3.10 -32.23 -6.17
N GLY A 302 2.68 -32.84 -5.03
CA GLY A 302 1.26 -32.97 -4.69
C GLY A 302 0.46 -33.86 -5.67
N ALA A 303 1.14 -34.68 -6.49
CA ALA A 303 0.52 -35.55 -7.49
C ALA A 303 0.08 -36.91 -6.90
N GLN A 304 0.40 -37.18 -5.63
CA GLN A 304 -0.03 -38.41 -4.94
C GLN A 304 -1.35 -38.14 -4.20
N PRO A 305 -2.47 -38.73 -4.63
CA PRO A 305 -3.72 -38.63 -3.89
C PRO A 305 -3.60 -39.44 -2.58
N LEU A 306 -3.80 -38.76 -1.45
CA LEU A 306 -3.79 -39.38 -0.13
C LEU A 306 -5.14 -40.03 0.17
N ARG A 307 -5.10 -41.32 0.50
CA ARG A 307 -6.29 -42.07 0.95
C ARG A 307 -6.39 -42.07 2.47
N ARG A 308 -6.62 -40.86 3.03
CA ARG A 308 -6.69 -40.66 4.47
C ARG A 308 -7.89 -41.42 5.07
N LYS A 309 -7.62 -42.11 6.19
CA LYS A 309 -8.62 -42.75 7.05
C LYS A 309 -8.38 -42.29 8.48
N ASP A 310 -9.44 -42.20 9.24
CA ASP A 310 -9.37 -41.95 10.67
C ASP A 310 -9.10 -43.26 11.40
N LEU A 311 -7.87 -43.45 11.88
CA LEU A 311 -7.40 -44.66 12.51
C LEU A 311 -6.92 -44.39 13.93
N ARG A 312 -7.17 -45.31 14.86
CA ARG A 312 -6.56 -45.23 16.20
C ARG A 312 -5.08 -45.65 16.10
N ALA A 313 -4.21 -44.81 16.68
CA ALA A 313 -2.77 -45.03 16.59
C ALA A 313 -2.31 -46.32 17.25
N GLY A 314 -2.84 -46.70 18.38
CA GLY A 314 -2.45 -47.91 19.10
C GLY A 314 -2.57 -49.18 18.25
N PRO A 315 -3.76 -49.58 17.76
CA PRO A 315 -3.92 -50.72 16.87
C PRO A 315 -3.12 -50.62 15.57
N LEU A 316 -3.07 -49.41 14.97
CA LEU A 316 -2.33 -49.15 13.74
C LEU A 316 -0.85 -49.49 13.88
N PHE A 317 -0.15 -48.93 14.84
CA PHE A 317 1.28 -49.18 15.00
C PHE A 317 1.60 -50.58 15.45
N ARG A 318 0.74 -51.26 16.25
CA ARG A 318 0.87 -52.71 16.54
C ARG A 318 0.82 -53.55 15.26
N GLN A 319 -0.12 -53.26 14.39
CA GLN A 319 -0.25 -53.97 13.11
C GLN A 319 0.97 -53.72 12.22
N LEU A 320 1.42 -52.48 12.07
CA LEU A 320 2.56 -52.13 11.21
C LEU A 320 3.87 -52.75 11.72
N VAL A 321 4.11 -52.79 13.03
CA VAL A 321 5.28 -53.44 13.63
C VAL A 321 5.18 -54.95 13.43
N ALA A 322 4.02 -55.54 13.67
CA ALA A 322 3.83 -56.99 13.44
C ALA A 322 4.10 -57.40 11.98
N GLN A 323 3.63 -56.62 10.99
CA GLN A 323 3.94 -56.86 9.58
C GLN A 323 5.44 -56.85 9.28
N PHE A 324 6.19 -55.94 9.90
CA PHE A 324 7.66 -55.91 9.75
C PHE A 324 8.32 -57.14 10.38
N CYS A 325 7.81 -57.64 11.51
CA CYS A 325 8.32 -58.85 12.17
C CYS A 325 8.20 -60.10 11.33
N GLU A 326 7.30 -60.12 10.32
CA GLU A 326 7.18 -61.21 9.35
C GLU A 326 8.24 -61.14 8.24
N SER A 327 9.01 -60.08 8.14
CA SER A 327 10.04 -59.89 7.12
C SER A 327 11.32 -60.65 7.46
N PRO A 328 12.12 -61.09 6.47
CA PRO A 328 13.41 -61.79 6.69
C PRO A 328 14.43 -60.90 7.42
N LEU A 329 14.26 -59.58 7.41
CA LEU A 329 15.14 -58.61 8.10
C LEU A 329 14.92 -58.62 9.60
N ALA A 330 13.74 -59.02 10.07
CA ALA A 330 13.41 -59.09 11.49
C ALA A 330 14.26 -60.08 12.27
N GLU A 331 14.80 -61.15 11.60
CA GLU A 331 15.73 -62.09 12.23
C GLU A 331 17.04 -61.42 12.75
N ARG A 332 17.31 -60.23 12.29
CA ARG A 332 18.52 -59.43 12.63
C ARG A 332 18.28 -58.31 13.63
N CYS A 333 17.10 -58.24 14.19
CA CYS A 333 16.78 -57.19 15.16
C CYS A 333 15.76 -57.69 16.22
N GLU A 334 15.80 -57.06 17.40
CA GLU A 334 14.74 -57.17 18.40
C GLU A 334 13.93 -55.86 18.37
N ILE A 335 12.62 -55.96 18.33
CA ILE A 335 11.76 -54.81 18.18
C ILE A 335 10.89 -54.66 19.43
N THR A 336 10.98 -53.53 20.06
CA THR A 336 10.13 -53.15 21.21
C THR A 336 9.18 -52.03 20.76
N LEU A 337 7.88 -52.25 20.97
CA LEU A 337 6.87 -51.21 20.76
C LEU A 337 6.40 -50.63 22.11
N GLU A 338 6.69 -49.37 22.36
CA GLU A 338 6.27 -48.63 23.55
C GLU A 338 5.20 -47.64 23.17
N GLN A 339 4.03 -47.74 23.77
CA GLN A 339 2.92 -46.81 23.50
C GLN A 339 2.46 -46.14 24.79
N GLU A 340 2.55 -44.83 24.87
CA GLU A 340 1.98 -44.11 25.97
C GLU A 340 0.44 -44.12 25.88
N GLU A 341 -0.25 -44.25 27.03
CA GLU A 341 -1.70 -44.42 27.10
C GLU A 341 -2.50 -43.33 26.32
N PRO A 342 -2.21 -42.03 26.44
CA PRO A 342 -2.88 -41.03 25.61
C PRO A 342 -2.70 -41.20 24.09
N ALA A 343 -1.49 -41.60 23.64
CA ALA A 343 -1.18 -41.80 22.22
C ALA A 343 -1.90 -43.03 21.66
N GLU A 344 -2.08 -44.07 22.47
CA GLU A 344 -2.76 -45.31 22.04
C GLU A 344 -4.21 -45.05 21.61
N GLN A 345 -4.89 -44.11 22.26
CA GLN A 345 -6.29 -43.76 21.96
C GLN A 345 -6.43 -42.67 20.92
N THR A 346 -5.32 -42.04 20.52
CA THR A 346 -5.31 -40.93 19.58
C THR A 346 -5.79 -41.35 18.20
N VAL A 347 -6.68 -40.56 17.61
CA VAL A 347 -7.16 -40.76 16.22
C VAL A 347 -6.31 -39.90 15.28
N LEU A 348 -5.73 -40.56 14.29
CA LEU A 348 -4.94 -39.93 13.25
C LEU A 348 -5.67 -40.01 11.91
N SER A 349 -5.70 -38.92 11.16
CA SER A 349 -6.23 -38.91 9.78
C SER A 349 -5.09 -39.15 8.80
N VAL A 350 -4.84 -40.38 8.45
CA VAL A 350 -3.62 -40.84 7.76
C VAL A 350 -3.89 -41.80 6.63
N ASP A 351 -2.95 -41.89 5.68
CA ASP A 351 -2.89 -42.97 4.69
C ASP A 351 -2.07 -44.14 5.26
N GLU A 352 -2.74 -45.21 5.56
CA GLU A 352 -2.17 -46.42 6.20
C GLU A 352 -0.99 -46.98 5.40
N ALA A 353 -1.10 -47.06 4.06
CA ALA A 353 -0.07 -47.61 3.21
C ALA A 353 1.20 -46.75 3.18
N LEU A 354 1.05 -45.42 3.21
CA LEU A 354 2.18 -44.53 3.28
C LEU A 354 2.84 -44.54 4.66
N LEU A 355 2.05 -44.65 5.74
CA LEU A 355 2.61 -44.80 7.09
C LEU A 355 3.34 -46.13 7.26
N ALA A 356 2.81 -47.23 6.72
CA ALA A 356 3.51 -48.50 6.66
C ALA A 356 4.88 -48.34 6.01
N ARG A 357 4.95 -47.71 4.84
CA ARG A 357 6.20 -47.48 4.11
C ARG A 357 7.16 -46.56 4.88
N LEU A 358 6.65 -45.53 5.58
CA LEU A 358 7.46 -44.67 6.45
C LEU A 358 8.13 -45.50 7.56
N LEU A 359 7.35 -46.27 8.30
CA LEU A 359 7.85 -47.10 9.40
C LEU A 359 8.81 -48.16 8.90
N GLU A 360 8.48 -48.86 7.82
CA GLU A 360 9.32 -49.85 7.14
C GLU A 360 10.67 -49.23 6.71
N ASN A 361 10.68 -48.05 6.12
CA ASN A 361 11.92 -47.36 5.75
C ASN A 361 12.82 -47.07 6.96
N LEU A 362 12.24 -46.65 8.10
CA LEU A 362 12.99 -46.40 9.32
C LEU A 362 13.57 -47.65 9.90
N MET A 363 12.77 -48.72 10.04
CA MET A 363 13.24 -49.99 10.60
C MET A 363 14.24 -50.68 9.69
N ASN A 364 14.01 -50.70 8.35
CA ASN A 364 14.97 -51.21 7.38
C ASN A 364 16.31 -50.49 7.45
N ASN A 365 16.30 -49.17 7.67
CA ASN A 365 17.51 -48.38 7.81
C ASN A 365 18.32 -48.83 9.02
N SER A 366 17.66 -49.02 10.17
CA SER A 366 18.30 -49.51 11.39
C SER A 366 18.94 -50.89 11.20
N VAL A 367 18.27 -51.83 10.49
CA VAL A 367 18.82 -53.17 10.25
C VAL A 367 19.94 -53.20 9.21
N ARG A 368 19.80 -52.47 8.10
CA ARG A 368 20.71 -52.56 6.95
C ARG A 368 22.04 -51.86 7.21
N HIS A 369 22.05 -50.75 7.96
CA HIS A 369 23.24 -49.96 8.22
C HIS A 369 24.04 -50.47 9.42
N ASN A 370 23.51 -51.40 10.20
CA ASN A 370 24.25 -52.01 11.32
C ASN A 370 24.80 -53.37 10.98
N PRO A 371 26.11 -53.61 11.18
CA PRO A 371 26.74 -54.91 10.91
C PRO A 371 26.35 -56.02 11.90
N LYS A 372 25.90 -55.64 13.08
CA LYS A 372 25.44 -56.54 14.17
C LYS A 372 23.95 -56.44 14.34
N PRO A 373 23.28 -57.44 14.94
CA PRO A 373 21.90 -57.33 15.38
C PRO A 373 21.69 -56.08 16.26
N VAL A 374 20.57 -55.43 16.08
CA VAL A 374 20.24 -54.16 16.77
C VAL A 374 18.91 -54.28 17.50
N ASN A 375 18.75 -53.53 18.59
CA ASN A 375 17.48 -53.35 19.26
C ASN A 375 16.82 -52.08 18.72
N ILE A 376 15.60 -52.23 18.17
CA ILE A 376 14.80 -51.14 17.62
C ILE A 376 13.66 -50.84 18.59
N THR A 377 13.59 -49.61 19.07
CA THR A 377 12.48 -49.13 19.89
C THR A 377 11.57 -48.26 19.03
N VAL A 378 10.33 -48.64 18.91
CA VAL A 378 9.26 -47.83 18.30
C VAL A 378 8.43 -47.25 19.44
N HIS A 379 8.55 -45.96 19.65
CA HIS A 379 7.87 -45.23 20.75
C HIS A 379 6.85 -44.27 20.21
N THR A 380 5.62 -44.29 20.78
CA THR A 380 4.54 -43.40 20.40
C THR A 380 4.06 -42.62 21.62
N ARG A 381 3.94 -41.30 21.47
CA ARG A 381 3.41 -40.42 22.49
C ARG A 381 2.59 -39.28 21.88
N GLN A 382 1.72 -38.68 22.66
CA GLN A 382 1.02 -37.46 22.31
C GLN A 382 1.57 -36.26 23.09
N VAL A 383 1.84 -35.17 22.38
CA VAL A 383 2.31 -33.92 22.99
C VAL A 383 1.42 -32.78 22.48
N GLY A 384 0.47 -32.39 23.31
CA GLY A 384 -0.56 -31.40 22.92
C GLY A 384 -1.41 -31.91 21.73
N GLU A 385 -1.48 -31.11 20.68
CA GLU A 385 -2.22 -31.43 19.44
C GLU A 385 -1.36 -32.18 18.41
N ARG A 386 -0.22 -32.72 18.81
CA ARG A 386 0.67 -33.47 17.92
C ARG A 386 0.91 -34.88 18.42
N PHE A 387 0.85 -35.82 17.50
CA PHE A 387 1.28 -37.20 17.72
C PHE A 387 2.75 -37.32 17.35
N CYS A 388 3.53 -37.99 18.17
CA CYS A 388 4.97 -38.18 18.03
C CYS A 388 5.24 -39.69 17.91
N LEU A 389 5.76 -40.09 16.75
CA LEU A 389 6.34 -41.41 16.51
C LEU A 389 7.87 -41.29 16.55
N THR A 390 8.52 -42.07 17.39
CA THR A 390 9.96 -42.16 17.45
C THR A 390 10.41 -43.57 17.14
N VAL A 391 11.34 -43.72 16.19
CA VAL A 391 12.04 -44.99 15.91
C VAL A 391 13.51 -44.77 16.25
N ALA A 392 14.03 -45.55 17.18
CA ALA A 392 15.39 -45.44 17.67
C ALA A 392 16.05 -46.82 17.68
N ASP A 393 17.34 -46.87 17.37
CA ASP A 393 18.15 -48.07 17.47
C ASP A 393 19.37 -47.83 18.41
N ASP A 394 20.01 -48.92 18.79
CA ASP A 394 21.24 -48.94 19.61
C ASP A 394 22.53 -49.13 18.79
N GLY A 395 22.46 -48.95 17.47
CA GLY A 395 23.53 -49.19 16.53
C GLY A 395 24.57 -48.08 16.43
N ILE A 396 25.16 -47.96 15.23
CA ILE A 396 26.25 -46.97 14.96
C ILE A 396 25.73 -45.50 14.77
N GLY A 397 24.41 -45.30 14.59
CA GLY A 397 23.82 -44.01 14.36
C GLY A 397 23.99 -43.48 12.94
N TYR A 398 23.49 -42.27 12.70
CA TYR A 398 23.60 -41.59 11.41
C TYR A 398 24.98 -40.95 11.23
N PRO A 399 25.63 -41.09 10.04
CA PRO A 399 26.80 -40.31 9.74
C PRO A 399 26.54 -38.81 9.80
N ALA A 400 27.49 -38.02 10.27
CA ALA A 400 27.32 -36.56 10.39
C ALA A 400 26.92 -35.89 9.06
N ALA A 401 27.51 -36.34 7.94
CA ALA A 401 27.17 -35.83 6.61
C ALA A 401 25.70 -36.09 6.23
N VAL A 402 25.10 -37.23 6.66
CA VAL A 402 23.69 -37.55 6.45
C VAL A 402 22.79 -36.62 7.27
N LEU A 403 23.13 -36.38 8.55
CA LEU A 403 22.35 -35.48 9.39
C LEU A 403 22.37 -34.04 8.87
N VAL A 404 23.52 -33.58 8.38
CA VAL A 404 23.65 -32.25 7.76
C VAL A 404 22.75 -32.16 6.51
N ALA A 405 22.80 -33.19 5.65
CA ALA A 405 22.01 -33.20 4.42
C ALA A 405 20.49 -33.28 4.68
N LEU A 406 20.05 -34.03 5.69
CA LEU A 406 18.62 -34.18 6.06
C LEU A 406 18.04 -32.94 6.75
N ASN A 407 18.86 -32.19 7.47
CA ASN A 407 18.41 -30.99 8.21
C ASN A 407 18.72 -29.67 7.46
N ALA A 408 19.33 -29.75 6.26
CA ALA A 408 19.54 -28.59 5.40
C ALA A 408 18.22 -28.15 4.74
N ALA A 409 18.01 -26.83 4.64
CA ALA A 409 16.84 -26.28 3.96
C ALA A 409 16.83 -26.54 2.43
N GLU A 410 18.01 -26.77 1.83
CA GLU A 410 18.19 -27.13 0.44
C GLU A 410 19.11 -28.38 0.32
N PRO A 411 18.79 -29.34 -0.57
CA PRO A 411 19.63 -30.49 -0.77
C PRO A 411 20.99 -30.09 -1.35
N ALA A 412 22.08 -30.50 -0.71
CA ALA A 412 23.44 -30.25 -1.21
C ALA A 412 23.69 -31.07 -2.50
N GLU A 413 24.39 -30.49 -3.48
CA GLU A 413 24.70 -31.10 -4.78
C GLU A 413 25.40 -32.49 -4.68
N ASN A 414 26.06 -32.78 -3.55
CA ASN A 414 26.78 -34.04 -3.26
C ASN A 414 26.23 -34.75 -2.03
N ALA A 415 24.91 -34.68 -1.78
CA ALA A 415 24.32 -35.36 -0.63
C ALA A 415 24.47 -36.89 -0.77
N PRO A 416 24.82 -37.61 0.31
CA PRO A 416 24.86 -39.08 0.31
C PRO A 416 23.47 -39.64 -0.05
N HIS A 417 23.40 -40.86 -0.62
CA HIS A 417 22.14 -41.51 -0.98
C HIS A 417 21.29 -41.79 0.26
N ILE A 418 20.40 -40.85 0.56
CA ILE A 418 19.50 -40.86 1.71
C ILE A 418 18.03 -40.96 1.28
N LEU A 419 17.78 -41.54 0.07
CA LEU A 419 16.46 -41.55 -0.55
C LEU A 419 15.36 -42.12 0.37
N GLY A 420 15.64 -43.19 1.11
CA GLY A 420 14.68 -43.80 2.05
C GLY A 420 14.28 -42.83 3.20
N LEU A 421 15.24 -42.07 3.74
CA LEU A 421 14.97 -41.08 4.80
C LEU A 421 14.25 -39.84 4.22
N TYR A 422 14.54 -39.48 2.97
CA TYR A 422 13.84 -38.43 2.26
C TYR A 422 12.36 -38.80 1.98
N VAL A 423 12.11 -40.07 1.63
CA VAL A 423 10.72 -40.62 1.55
C VAL A 423 9.98 -40.45 2.87
N VAL A 424 10.64 -40.68 4.01
CA VAL A 424 10.04 -40.48 5.34
C VAL A 424 9.66 -39.01 5.56
N GLN A 425 10.54 -38.05 5.19
CA GLN A 425 10.23 -36.61 5.27
C GLN A 425 9.03 -36.24 4.39
N GLN A 426 9.02 -36.72 3.15
CA GLN A 426 7.93 -36.42 2.21
C GLN A 426 6.58 -37.02 2.65
N ILE A 427 6.57 -38.22 3.20
CA ILE A 427 5.34 -38.83 3.75
C ILE A 427 4.86 -38.05 4.97
N ALA A 428 5.75 -37.64 5.88
CA ALA A 428 5.39 -36.84 7.04
C ALA A 428 4.80 -35.49 6.60
N ALA A 429 5.47 -34.80 5.68
CA ALA A 429 5.02 -33.52 5.13
C ALA A 429 3.66 -33.63 4.43
N ALA A 430 3.42 -34.67 3.64
CA ALA A 430 2.15 -34.93 2.97
C ALA A 430 0.99 -35.13 3.97
N HIS A 431 1.29 -35.58 5.19
CA HIS A 431 0.31 -35.70 6.28
C HIS A 431 0.18 -34.42 7.13
N GLY A 432 0.88 -33.33 6.76
CA GLY A 432 0.89 -32.08 7.52
C GLY A 432 1.81 -32.12 8.75
N GLY A 433 2.71 -33.11 8.77
CA GLY A 433 3.67 -33.32 9.84
C GLY A 433 5.11 -32.96 9.46
N THR A 434 6.07 -33.38 10.30
CA THR A 434 7.50 -33.17 10.06
C THR A 434 8.28 -34.39 10.55
N ALA A 435 9.44 -34.67 9.95
CA ALA A 435 10.35 -35.70 10.41
C ALA A 435 11.72 -35.06 10.75
N VAL A 436 12.28 -35.46 11.89
CA VAL A 436 13.58 -34.97 12.39
C VAL A 436 14.47 -36.17 12.71
N PHE A 437 15.74 -36.11 12.30
CA PHE A 437 16.71 -37.16 12.45
C PHE A 437 17.84 -36.71 13.39
N GLY A 438 18.29 -37.59 14.25
CA GLY A 438 19.35 -37.32 15.22
C GLY A 438 20.03 -38.60 15.70
N GLN A 439 20.93 -38.44 16.62
CA GLN A 439 21.61 -39.58 17.32
C GLN A 439 20.75 -40.03 18.50
N ASN A 440 20.77 -41.33 18.76
CA ASN A 440 20.23 -41.90 20.00
C ASN A 440 21.31 -41.88 21.12
N ILE A 441 20.88 -41.90 22.35
CA ILE A 441 21.77 -41.92 23.54
C ILE A 441 21.58 -43.25 24.27
N PRO A 442 22.67 -44.02 24.59
CA PRO A 442 24.09 -43.65 24.50
C PRO A 442 24.68 -43.82 23.07
N SER A 443 24.04 -44.58 22.16
CA SER A 443 24.48 -44.80 20.78
C SER A 443 23.27 -45.16 19.91
N GLY A 444 23.43 -44.99 18.57
CA GLY A 444 22.42 -45.39 17.61
C GLY A 444 21.74 -44.24 16.85
N ALA A 445 20.85 -44.54 15.93
CA ALA A 445 20.06 -43.57 15.20
C ALA A 445 18.72 -43.33 15.86
N LYS A 446 18.19 -42.11 15.73
CA LYS A 446 16.87 -41.73 16.21
C LYS A 446 16.14 -40.91 15.13
N ALA A 447 15.00 -41.37 14.72
CA ALA A 447 14.09 -40.63 13.86
C ALA A 447 12.83 -40.29 14.62
N THR A 448 12.39 -39.04 14.57
CA THR A 448 11.17 -38.57 15.23
C THR A 448 10.23 -37.95 14.21
N VAL A 449 9.03 -38.47 14.08
CA VAL A 449 7.99 -38.02 13.16
C VAL A 449 6.86 -37.41 13.95
N TRP A 450 6.51 -36.19 13.59
CA TRP A 450 5.39 -35.47 14.18
C TRP A 450 4.22 -35.44 13.20
N LEU A 451 3.05 -35.82 13.65
CA LEU A 451 1.81 -35.80 12.88
C LEU A 451 0.75 -34.97 13.60
N PRO A 452 -0.14 -34.28 12.87
CA PRO A 452 -1.26 -33.61 13.50
C PRO A 452 -2.27 -34.64 14.04
N VAL A 453 -2.83 -34.37 15.21
CA VAL A 453 -3.97 -35.10 15.77
C VAL A 453 -5.24 -34.54 15.13
N LYS A 454 -6.26 -35.38 14.97
CA LYS A 454 -7.55 -34.94 14.43
C LYS A 454 -8.34 -34.16 15.48
#